data_64c1c5bce2c79cc7cab873cafa1dec99
#
_entry.id   64c1c5bce2c79cc7cab873cafa1dec99
#
_cell.length_a   1.000
_cell.length_b   1.000
_cell.length_c   1.000
_cell.angle_alpha   90.00
_cell.angle_beta   90.00
_cell.angle_gamma   90.00
#
_symmetry.space_group_name_H-M   'P 1'
#
loop_
_entity.id
_entity.type
_entity.pdbx_description
1 polymer ?
#
loop_
_entity_poly.entity_id
_entity_poly.type
_entity_poly.pdbx_seq_one_letter_code
_entity_poly.pdbx_strand_id
1 'polypeptide(L)' 'MKPDMDLISALTSFSVGTLDGRDAMMVIELATTPDEYARGIRHQMPVAMTAEHARELGEALLLAAKAALMGDAPTYAMN' A
#
# COMPACT_ATOMS: atom_id res chain seq x y z
N MET A 1 -15.12 -2.39 7.65
CA MET A 1 -15.39 -0.97 7.37
C MET A 1 -15.00 -0.65 5.94
N LYS A 2 -15.87 0.03 5.24
CA LYS A 2 -15.60 0.43 3.86
C LYS A 2 -14.87 1.77 3.85
N PRO A 3 -13.74 1.91 3.14
CA PRO A 3 -13.04 3.19 3.09
C PRO A 3 -13.84 4.24 2.33
N ASP A 4 -13.60 5.51 2.67
CA ASP A 4 -14.15 6.64 1.93
C ASP A 4 -13.35 6.81 0.65
N MET A 5 -13.96 6.53 -0.48
CA MET A 5 -13.29 6.55 -1.78
C MET A 5 -12.79 7.94 -2.18
N ASP A 6 -13.41 9.00 -1.64
CA ASP A 6 -12.99 10.37 -1.95
C ASP A 6 -11.68 10.75 -1.24
N LEU A 7 -11.27 9.95 -0.24
CA LEU A 7 -10.06 10.20 0.55
C LEU A 7 -8.93 9.23 0.23
N ILE A 8 -9.08 8.43 -0.83
CA ILE A 8 -8.06 7.44 -1.18
C ILE A 8 -6.90 8.11 -1.89
N SER A 9 -5.70 7.90 -1.34
CA SER A 9 -4.45 8.33 -1.96
C SER A 9 -4.00 7.30 -3.00
N ALA A 10 -3.25 7.75 -3.98
CA ALA A 10 -2.67 6.86 -4.97
C ALA A 10 -1.23 6.51 -4.60
N LEU A 11 -0.91 5.23 -4.59
CA LEU A 11 0.48 4.77 -4.43
C LEU A 11 1.20 4.97 -5.76
N THR A 12 2.27 5.74 -5.74
CA THR A 12 3.03 6.06 -6.96
C THR A 12 4.35 5.32 -7.03
N SER A 13 4.92 4.95 -5.88
CA SER A 13 6.18 4.22 -5.84
C SER A 13 6.34 3.59 -4.46
N PHE A 14 7.21 2.62 -4.35
CA PHE A 14 7.55 2.00 -3.07
C PHE A 14 8.94 1.41 -3.11
N SER A 15 9.53 1.26 -1.93
CA SER A 15 10.73 0.46 -1.73
C SER A 15 10.58 -0.32 -0.43
N VAL A 16 11.17 -1.49 -0.37
CA VAL A 16 11.08 -2.36 0.79
C VAL A 16 12.47 -2.88 1.16
N GLY A 17 12.64 -3.19 2.42
CA GLY A 17 13.90 -3.72 2.92
C GLY A 17 13.74 -4.25 4.33
N THR A 18 14.87 -4.54 4.97
CA THR A 18 14.89 -4.96 6.36
C THR A 18 15.45 -3.85 7.23
N LEU A 19 14.96 -3.79 8.46
CA LEU A 19 15.44 -2.89 9.48
C LEU A 19 16.17 -3.75 10.52
N ASP A 20 17.47 -3.53 10.68
CA ASP A 20 18.32 -4.30 11.60
C ASP A 20 18.28 -5.81 11.36
N GLY A 21 17.97 -6.26 10.14
CA GLY A 21 17.92 -7.68 9.81
C GLY A 21 16.82 -8.47 10.51
N ARG A 22 15.83 -7.81 11.06
CA ARG A 22 14.84 -8.38 11.97
C ARG A 22 13.42 -8.00 11.59
N ASP A 23 13.19 -6.71 11.48
CA ASP A 23 11.90 -6.17 11.07
C ASP A 23 11.94 -5.80 9.60
N ALA A 24 10.77 -5.65 9.02
CA ALA A 24 10.63 -5.17 7.66
C ALA A 24 10.38 -3.66 7.66
N MET A 25 10.83 -3.01 6.61
CA MET A 25 10.59 -1.58 6.41
C MET A 25 10.11 -1.35 5.00
N MET A 26 9.19 -0.42 4.86
CA MET A 26 8.67 -0.01 3.57
C MET A 26 8.63 1.51 3.53
N VAL A 27 9.06 2.09 2.42
CA VAL A 27 8.82 3.52 2.16
C VAL A 27 7.86 3.57 1.00
N ILE A 28 6.70 4.17 1.21
CA ILE A 28 5.72 4.35 0.15
C ILE A 28 5.70 5.82 -0.27
N GLU A 29 5.38 6.04 -1.52
CA GLU A 29 5.26 7.37 -2.09
C GLU A 29 3.84 7.53 -2.60
N LEU A 30 3.19 8.61 -2.19
CA LEU A 30 1.76 8.81 -2.42
C LEU A 30 1.49 10.16 -3.07
N ALA A 31 0.46 10.19 -3.91
CA ALA A 31 -0.27 11.41 -4.25
C ALA A 31 -1.60 11.35 -3.52
N THR A 32 -1.94 12.39 -2.75
CA THR A 32 -3.15 12.36 -1.91
C THR A 32 -4.38 12.91 -2.62
N THR A 33 -4.21 13.56 -3.76
CA THR A 33 -5.31 14.05 -4.59
C THR A 33 -4.98 13.86 -6.07
N PRO A 34 -5.99 13.82 -6.94
CA PRO A 34 -5.74 13.79 -8.39
C PRO A 34 -4.92 14.98 -8.88
N ASP A 35 -5.11 16.16 -8.28
CA ASP A 35 -4.33 17.33 -8.61
C ASP A 35 -2.85 17.14 -8.28
N GLU A 36 -2.56 16.61 -7.11
CA GLU A 36 -1.18 16.29 -6.72
C GLU A 36 -0.54 15.29 -7.66
N TYR A 37 -1.31 14.28 -8.04
CA TYR A 37 -0.82 13.29 -9.00
C TYR A 37 -0.43 13.93 -10.32
N ALA A 38 -1.30 14.78 -10.85
CA ALA A 38 -1.08 15.46 -12.14
C ALA A 38 0.10 16.43 -12.08
N ARG A 39 0.34 17.05 -10.92
CA ARG A 39 1.40 18.04 -10.75
C ARG A 39 2.73 17.43 -10.32
N GLY A 40 2.77 16.12 -10.13
CA GLY A 40 3.99 15.45 -9.70
C GLY A 40 4.34 15.65 -8.23
N ILE A 41 3.40 16.10 -7.41
CA ILE A 41 3.61 16.27 -5.97
C ILE A 41 3.48 14.92 -5.30
N ARG A 42 4.47 14.55 -4.48
CA ARG A 42 4.54 13.24 -3.82
C ARG A 42 4.86 13.38 -2.34
N HIS A 43 4.26 12.51 -1.55
CA HIS A 43 4.50 12.42 -0.12
C HIS A 43 5.11 11.07 0.20
N GLN A 44 6.18 11.06 0.97
CA GLN A 44 6.83 9.81 1.38
C GLN A 44 6.40 9.44 2.78
N MET A 45 6.15 8.14 2.98
CA MET A 45 5.75 7.62 4.28
C MET A 45 6.58 6.37 4.59
N PRO A 46 7.55 6.46 5.51
CA PRO A 46 8.27 5.27 5.98
C PRO A 46 7.42 4.52 7.00
N VAL A 47 7.39 3.20 6.88
CA VAL A 47 6.62 2.31 7.74
C VAL A 47 7.50 1.15 8.15
N ALA A 48 7.61 0.90 9.45
CA ALA A 48 8.28 -0.30 9.96
C ALA A 48 7.23 -1.28 10.47
N MET A 49 7.49 -2.56 10.32
CA MET A 49 6.56 -3.59 10.73
C MET A 49 7.33 -4.87 11.13
N THR A 50 6.67 -5.73 11.89
CA THR A 50 7.26 -7.03 12.20
C THR A 50 7.33 -7.88 10.93
N ALA A 51 8.22 -8.88 10.94
CA ALA A 51 8.32 -9.79 9.81
C ALA A 51 7.00 -10.52 9.54
N GLU A 52 6.26 -10.86 10.60
CA GLU A 52 4.96 -11.52 10.46
C GLU A 52 3.93 -10.62 9.80
N HIS A 53 3.83 -9.37 10.24
CA HIS A 53 2.92 -8.40 9.61
C HIS A 53 3.30 -8.15 8.15
N ALA A 54 4.59 -8.10 7.86
CA ALA A 54 5.05 -7.91 6.48
C ALA A 54 4.60 -9.07 5.59
N ARG A 55 4.71 -10.30 6.09
CA ARG A 55 4.26 -11.48 5.35
C ARG A 55 2.74 -11.44 5.12
N GLU A 56 1.98 -11.16 6.17
CA GLU A 56 0.52 -11.05 6.07
C GLU A 56 0.10 -9.99 5.07
N LEU A 57 0.73 -8.82 5.14
CA LEU A 57 0.46 -7.73 4.21
C LEU A 57 0.77 -8.14 2.76
N GLY A 58 1.92 -8.78 2.56
CA GLY A 58 2.32 -9.24 1.23
C GLY A 58 1.34 -10.25 0.65
N GLU A 59 0.91 -11.22 1.45
CA GLU A 59 -0.06 -12.21 1.04
C GLU A 59 -1.41 -11.57 0.70
N ALA A 60 -1.87 -10.64 1.53
CA ALA A 60 -3.12 -9.92 1.30
C ALA A 60 -3.07 -9.10 0.01
N LEU A 61 -1.95 -8.40 -0.22
CA LEU A 61 -1.76 -7.62 -1.44
C LEU A 61 -1.74 -8.50 -2.69
N LEU A 62 -1.10 -9.67 -2.61
CA LEU A 62 -1.07 -10.60 -3.73
C LEU A 62 -2.47 -11.11 -4.07
N LEU A 63 -3.29 -11.42 -3.06
CA LEU A 63 -4.66 -11.84 -3.28
C LEU A 63 -5.50 -10.72 -3.91
N ALA A 64 -5.34 -9.50 -3.41
CA ALA A 64 -6.06 -8.35 -3.96
C ALA A 64 -5.64 -8.07 -5.40
N ALA A 65 -4.35 -8.15 -5.69
CA ALA A 65 -3.84 -7.95 -7.04
C ALA A 65 -4.40 -9.00 -8.01
N LYS A 66 -4.43 -10.26 -7.58
CA LYS A 66 -4.99 -11.34 -8.38
C LYS A 66 -6.46 -11.10 -8.68
N ALA A 67 -7.24 -10.74 -7.68
CA ALA A 67 -8.66 -10.45 -7.85
C ALA A 67 -8.87 -9.28 -8.81
N ALA A 68 -8.08 -8.21 -8.66
CA ALA A 68 -8.17 -7.03 -9.53
C ALA A 68 -7.82 -7.37 -10.97
N LEU A 69 -6.77 -8.19 -11.19
CA LEU A 69 -6.38 -8.60 -12.54
C LEU A 69 -7.42 -9.50 -13.20
N MET A 70 -8.21 -10.22 -12.40
CA MET A 70 -9.30 -11.07 -12.90
C MET A 70 -10.61 -10.29 -13.07
N GLY A 71 -10.63 -9.01 -12.69
CA GLY A 71 -11.83 -8.19 -12.80
C GLY A 71 -12.90 -8.50 -11.76
N ASP A 72 -12.53 -9.11 -10.64
CA ASP A 72 -13.47 -9.43 -9.57
C ASP A 72 -14.00 -8.16 -8.90
N ALA A 73 -15.17 -8.29 -8.27
CA ALA A 73 -15.74 -7.19 -7.49
C ALA A 73 -14.79 -6.78 -6.37
N PRO A 74 -14.77 -5.48 -6.00
CA PRO A 74 -13.88 -5.02 -4.93
C PRO A 74 -14.15 -5.74 -3.62
N THR A 75 -13.08 -6.16 -2.95
CA THR A 75 -13.14 -6.74 -1.61
C THR A 75 -12.14 -6.02 -0.72
N TYR A 76 -12.47 -5.95 0.57
CA TYR A 76 -11.59 -5.32 1.55
C TYR A 76 -11.28 -6.33 2.64
N ALA A 77 -9.99 -6.59 2.83
CA ALA A 77 -9.52 -7.43 3.93
C ALA A 77 -8.90 -6.52 4.99
N MET A 78 -9.32 -6.70 6.22
CA MET A 78 -8.77 -5.94 7.35
C MET A 78 -8.33 -6.92 8.44
N ASN A 79 -7.12 -6.75 8.87
CA ASN A 79 -6.56 -7.55 9.98
C ASN A 79 -6.55 -6.72 11.25
#